data_dc0e216f322396e4e64970cde80ac3ed
#
_entry.id   dc0e216f322396e4e64970cde80ac3ed
#
_cell.length_a   1.000
_cell.length_b   1.000
_cell.length_c   1.000
_cell.angle_alpha   90.00
_cell.angle_beta   90.00
_cell.angle_gamma   90.00
#
_symmetry.space_group_name_H-M   'P 1'
#
loop_
_entity.id
_entity.type
_entity.pdbx_description
1 polymer ?
#
loop_
_entity_poly.entity_id
_entity_poly.type
_entity_poly.pdbx_seq_one_letter_code
_entity_poly.pdbx_strand_id
1 'polypeptide(L)'
;EETGKHRPCFDRHIRKCPGVCTGEISVADYKKIVRKLMYFFEGKKGVLVKELTKDMKRASKDQNYELAAKLRNQIFALEHIQDVAVITKDDVALPYEVKDRGTVLDLDGRIEAYDISNISGTSSVGSMVVFEHGIPAKAKYRKFKIKTVDGANDVGSMEEVMRRRLKRYQKFPNAWPLPVLMVIDGGKPQVNRVQAVLDEMGIDVPIVGLAKGLDRKQDRMVFDRSDLRM
;
A
#
# COMPACT_ATOMS: atom_id res chain seq x y z
N GLU A 1 -28.67 -2.26 -27.01
CA GLU A 1 -29.06 -3.69 -26.84
C GLU A 1 -30.44 -3.74 -26.22
N GLU A 2 -31.30 -4.58 -26.78
CA GLU A 2 -32.68 -4.76 -26.33
C GLU A 2 -32.67 -5.43 -24.93
N THR A 3 -33.16 -4.73 -23.94
CA THR A 3 -33.28 -5.25 -22.57
C THR A 3 -34.39 -6.28 -22.46
N GLY A 4 -34.14 -7.39 -21.74
CA GLY A 4 -35.17 -8.35 -21.37
C GLY A 4 -35.31 -9.61 -22.23
N LYS A 5 -34.42 -9.82 -23.22
CA LYS A 5 -34.53 -10.96 -24.16
C LYS A 5 -33.54 -12.11 -23.91
N HIS A 6 -32.63 -11.99 -22.96
CA HIS A 6 -31.57 -12.99 -22.79
C HIS A 6 -31.69 -13.77 -21.48
N ARG A 7 -31.23 -15.03 -21.51
CA ARG A 7 -31.07 -15.83 -20.28
C ARG A 7 -29.95 -15.29 -19.40
N PRO A 8 -30.06 -15.38 -18.06
CA PRO A 8 -28.98 -14.96 -17.16
C PRO A 8 -27.67 -15.67 -17.51
N CYS A 9 -26.61 -14.90 -17.63
CA CYS A 9 -25.25 -15.42 -17.82
C CYS A 9 -24.59 -15.77 -16.46
N PHE A 10 -23.41 -16.38 -16.51
CA PHE A 10 -22.67 -16.77 -15.32
C PHE A 10 -22.41 -15.57 -14.37
N ASP A 11 -22.00 -14.40 -14.92
CA ASP A 11 -21.73 -13.21 -14.12
C ASP A 11 -22.97 -12.70 -13.38
N ARG A 12 -24.16 -12.91 -13.94
CA ARG A 12 -25.42 -12.61 -13.24
C ARG A 12 -25.66 -13.57 -12.10
N HIS A 13 -25.41 -14.87 -12.27
CA HIS A 13 -25.57 -15.87 -11.22
C HIS A 13 -24.63 -15.61 -10.03
N ILE A 14 -23.42 -15.16 -10.26
CA ILE A 14 -22.47 -14.81 -9.19
C ILE A 14 -22.58 -13.33 -8.72
N ARG A 15 -23.66 -12.64 -9.11
CA ARG A 15 -24.01 -11.26 -8.73
C ARG A 15 -22.95 -10.20 -9.13
N LYS A 16 -22.13 -10.47 -10.13
CA LYS A 16 -21.17 -9.49 -10.69
C LYS A 16 -21.78 -8.61 -11.77
N CYS A 17 -22.92 -8.99 -12.33
CA CYS A 17 -23.66 -8.25 -13.33
C CYS A 17 -25.02 -7.82 -12.79
N PRO A 18 -25.48 -6.57 -13.03
CA PRO A 18 -26.79 -6.08 -12.57
C PRO A 18 -27.98 -6.62 -13.39
N GLY A 19 -27.74 -7.40 -14.45
CA GLY A 19 -28.81 -7.99 -15.24
C GLY A 19 -29.45 -7.06 -16.27
N VAL A 20 -28.65 -6.31 -16.99
CA VAL A 20 -29.13 -5.38 -18.05
C VAL A 20 -29.83 -6.14 -19.17
N CYS A 21 -29.20 -7.20 -19.68
CA CYS A 21 -29.74 -8.03 -20.78
C CYS A 21 -30.96 -8.86 -20.35
N THR A 22 -31.14 -9.12 -19.07
CA THR A 22 -32.31 -9.85 -18.53
C THR A 22 -33.45 -8.92 -18.12
N GLY A 23 -33.24 -7.59 -18.18
CA GLY A 23 -34.25 -6.59 -17.78
C GLY A 23 -34.45 -6.43 -16.28
N GLU A 24 -33.54 -6.98 -15.45
CA GLU A 24 -33.62 -6.90 -14.00
C GLU A 24 -33.26 -5.53 -13.43
N ILE A 25 -32.58 -4.69 -14.22
CA ILE A 25 -32.27 -3.31 -13.90
C ILE A 25 -32.92 -2.36 -14.91
N SER A 26 -33.46 -1.24 -14.44
CA SER A 26 -34.01 -0.24 -15.33
C SER A 26 -32.91 0.46 -16.11
N VAL A 27 -33.23 0.94 -17.33
CA VAL A 27 -32.31 1.74 -18.15
C VAL A 27 -31.84 2.98 -17.42
N ALA A 28 -32.72 3.60 -16.62
CA ALA A 28 -32.38 4.79 -15.83
C ALA A 28 -31.37 4.48 -14.73
N ASP A 29 -31.51 3.36 -14.03
CA ASP A 29 -30.58 2.97 -12.97
C ASP A 29 -29.24 2.49 -13.51
N TYR A 30 -29.27 1.78 -14.66
CA TYR A 30 -28.03 1.43 -15.33
C TYR A 30 -27.25 2.67 -15.80
N LYS A 31 -27.93 3.66 -16.37
CA LYS A 31 -27.29 4.94 -16.73
C LYS A 31 -26.66 5.65 -15.51
N LYS A 32 -27.24 5.54 -14.31
CA LYS A 32 -26.63 6.07 -13.10
C LYS A 32 -25.32 5.34 -12.77
N ILE A 33 -25.30 4.01 -12.90
CA ILE A 33 -24.07 3.22 -12.68
C ILE A 33 -22.98 3.63 -13.66
N VAL A 34 -23.31 3.73 -14.95
CA VAL A 34 -22.36 4.14 -15.98
C VAL A 34 -21.84 5.55 -15.73
N ARG A 35 -22.70 6.49 -15.36
CA ARG A 35 -22.28 7.86 -15.01
C ARG A 35 -21.32 7.90 -13.84
N LYS A 36 -21.57 7.12 -12.78
CA LYS A 36 -20.65 7.01 -11.64
C LYS A 36 -19.29 6.44 -12.06
N LEU A 37 -19.28 5.49 -12.98
CA LEU A 37 -18.06 4.93 -13.54
C LEU A 37 -17.29 5.97 -14.38
N MET A 38 -18.01 6.77 -15.19
CA MET A 38 -17.40 7.88 -15.94
C MET A 38 -16.75 8.89 -15.00
N TYR A 39 -17.41 9.31 -13.93
CA TYR A 39 -16.81 10.22 -12.94
C TYR A 39 -15.52 9.67 -12.34
N PHE A 40 -15.46 8.36 -12.14
CA PHE A 40 -14.25 7.71 -11.65
C PHE A 40 -13.08 7.83 -12.63
N PHE A 41 -13.30 7.50 -13.91
CA PHE A 41 -12.26 7.59 -14.95
C PHE A 41 -11.91 9.03 -15.33
N GLU A 42 -12.82 9.97 -15.17
CA GLU A 42 -12.57 11.40 -15.39
C GLU A 42 -11.84 12.08 -14.20
N GLY A 43 -11.43 11.32 -13.19
CA GLY A 43 -10.78 11.87 -11.98
C GLY A 43 -11.70 12.69 -11.09
N LYS A 44 -13.02 12.71 -11.33
CA LYS A 44 -14.01 13.45 -10.55
C LYS A 44 -14.41 12.72 -9.25
N LYS A 45 -13.42 12.19 -8.54
CA LYS A 45 -13.59 11.43 -7.29
C LYS A 45 -14.44 12.18 -6.25
N GLY A 46 -14.20 13.48 -6.07
CA GLY A 46 -14.94 14.29 -5.10
C GLY A 46 -16.44 14.38 -5.39
N VAL A 47 -16.84 14.41 -6.66
CA VAL A 47 -18.25 14.40 -7.07
C VAL A 47 -18.88 13.05 -6.76
N LEU A 48 -18.18 11.96 -7.10
CA LEU A 48 -18.62 10.60 -6.85
C LEU A 48 -18.83 10.33 -5.35
N VAL A 49 -17.87 10.72 -4.50
CA VAL A 49 -17.97 10.56 -3.03
C VAL A 49 -19.16 11.36 -2.47
N LYS A 50 -19.39 12.59 -2.95
CA LYS A 50 -20.55 13.39 -2.53
C LYS A 50 -21.88 12.71 -2.90
N GLU A 51 -22.01 12.17 -4.12
CA GLU A 51 -23.21 11.44 -4.53
C GLU A 51 -23.44 10.18 -3.70
N LEU A 52 -22.40 9.36 -3.50
CA LEU A 52 -22.50 8.14 -2.68
C LEU A 52 -22.83 8.45 -1.22
N THR A 53 -22.29 9.54 -0.66
CA THR A 53 -22.60 9.99 0.69
C THR A 53 -24.07 10.41 0.83
N LYS A 54 -24.62 11.09 -0.19
CA LYS A 54 -26.05 11.46 -0.24
C LYS A 54 -26.94 10.22 -0.30
N ASP A 55 -26.58 9.24 -1.15
CA ASP A 55 -27.32 8.00 -1.29
C ASP A 55 -27.24 7.17 0.01
N MET A 56 -26.09 7.11 0.68
CA MET A 56 -25.90 6.44 1.97
C MET A 56 -26.78 7.04 3.08
N LYS A 57 -26.80 8.38 3.17
CA LYS A 57 -27.66 9.09 4.16
C LYS A 57 -29.13 8.83 3.91
N ARG A 58 -29.57 8.77 2.64
CA ARG A 58 -30.93 8.42 2.27
C ARG A 58 -31.25 6.98 2.70
N ALA A 59 -30.42 6.01 2.31
CA ALA A 59 -30.61 4.60 2.69
C ALA A 59 -30.70 4.43 4.21
N SER A 60 -29.89 5.16 4.97
CA SER A 60 -29.94 5.16 6.43
C SER A 60 -31.26 5.73 6.98
N LYS A 61 -31.75 6.82 6.39
CA LYS A 61 -33.04 7.42 6.77
C LYS A 61 -34.22 6.48 6.48
N ASP A 62 -34.12 5.75 5.36
CA ASP A 62 -35.12 4.76 4.94
C ASP A 62 -34.94 3.41 5.68
N GLN A 63 -34.11 3.38 6.75
CA GLN A 63 -33.79 2.19 7.57
C GLN A 63 -33.20 1.02 6.76
N ASN A 64 -32.73 1.25 5.52
CA ASN A 64 -32.05 0.24 4.73
C ASN A 64 -30.54 0.23 5.07
N TYR A 65 -30.25 -0.33 6.26
CA TYR A 65 -28.88 -0.34 6.79
C TYR A 65 -27.90 -1.20 5.98
N GLU A 66 -28.40 -2.23 5.30
CA GLU A 66 -27.56 -3.07 4.43
C GLU A 66 -27.04 -2.28 3.22
N LEU A 67 -27.92 -1.52 2.56
CA LEU A 67 -27.54 -0.63 1.47
C LEU A 67 -26.62 0.49 1.97
N ALA A 68 -26.93 1.09 3.12
CA ALA A 68 -26.10 2.14 3.71
C ALA A 68 -24.67 1.62 4.03
N ALA A 69 -24.55 0.38 4.54
CA ALA A 69 -23.24 -0.23 4.80
C ALA A 69 -22.45 -0.50 3.50
N LYS A 70 -23.11 -0.98 2.44
CA LYS A 70 -22.48 -1.15 1.12
C LYS A 70 -21.94 0.17 0.58
N LEU A 71 -22.75 1.24 0.65
CA LEU A 71 -22.34 2.57 0.18
C LEU A 71 -21.19 3.15 1.01
N ARG A 72 -21.21 2.98 2.34
CA ARG A 72 -20.10 3.36 3.21
C ARG A 72 -18.79 2.67 2.81
N ASN A 73 -18.85 1.37 2.56
CA ASN A 73 -17.67 0.61 2.16
C ASN A 73 -17.14 1.03 0.79
N GLN A 74 -18.04 1.42 -0.14
CA GLN A 74 -17.65 2.00 -1.44
C GLN A 74 -16.97 3.35 -1.28
N ILE A 75 -17.50 4.23 -0.41
CA ILE A 75 -16.88 5.53 -0.11
C ILE A 75 -15.49 5.31 0.47
N PHE A 76 -15.37 4.44 1.48
CA PHE A 76 -14.09 4.10 2.09
C PHE A 76 -13.08 3.61 1.04
N ALA A 77 -13.47 2.65 0.19
CA ALA A 77 -12.61 2.14 -0.87
C ALA A 77 -12.18 3.23 -1.85
N LEU A 78 -13.09 4.14 -2.23
CA LEU A 78 -12.76 5.28 -3.10
C LEU A 78 -11.81 6.28 -2.43
N GLU A 79 -11.99 6.58 -1.16
CA GLU A 79 -11.12 7.50 -0.42
C GLU A 79 -9.71 6.96 -0.30
N HIS A 80 -9.56 5.65 -0.11
CA HIS A 80 -8.27 4.98 0.07
C HIS A 80 -7.66 4.42 -1.23
N ILE A 81 -8.31 4.62 -2.38
CA ILE A 81 -7.76 4.18 -3.68
C ILE A 81 -6.44 4.90 -4.01
N GLN A 82 -6.22 6.10 -3.47
CA GLN A 82 -4.97 6.83 -3.63
C GLN A 82 -3.85 6.32 -2.72
N ASP A 83 -4.18 5.61 -1.65
CA ASP A 83 -3.18 5.00 -0.77
C ASP A 83 -2.57 3.73 -1.42
N VAL A 84 -3.22 3.23 -2.47
CA VAL A 84 -2.79 2.09 -3.30
C VAL A 84 -2.64 2.52 -4.76
N ALA A 85 -2.83 3.81 -5.07
CA ALA A 85 -2.82 4.31 -6.42
C ALA A 85 -1.43 4.14 -7.03
N VAL A 86 -1.36 3.15 -7.88
CA VAL A 86 -0.75 3.27 -9.17
C VAL A 86 0.04 4.58 -9.28
N ILE A 87 1.25 4.55 -8.79
CA ILE A 87 2.27 5.46 -9.28
C ILE A 87 2.44 5.07 -10.74
N THR A 88 1.70 5.72 -11.63
CA THR A 88 1.95 5.60 -13.06
C THR A 88 3.28 6.29 -13.34
N LYS A 89 3.99 5.86 -14.40
CA LYS A 89 5.26 6.49 -14.79
C LYS A 89 5.17 8.02 -14.94
N ASP A 90 3.97 8.55 -15.21
CA ASP A 90 3.70 9.98 -15.36
C ASP A 90 3.53 10.71 -14.02
N ASP A 91 3.20 10.00 -12.94
CA ASP A 91 3.07 10.58 -11.59
C ASP A 91 4.41 10.61 -10.83
N VAL A 92 5.43 9.92 -11.33
CA VAL A 92 6.81 9.91 -10.79
C VAL A 92 7.66 11.05 -11.37
N ALA A 93 7.06 12.03 -11.99
CA ALA A 93 7.70 13.33 -12.13
C ALA A 93 7.78 13.98 -10.73
N LEU A 94 8.62 13.42 -9.87
CA LEU A 94 9.01 14.07 -8.62
C LEU A 94 9.72 15.37 -8.98
N PRO A 95 9.15 16.56 -8.68
CA PRO A 95 9.84 17.82 -8.85
C PRO A 95 10.86 18.01 -7.72
N TYR A 96 11.60 16.97 -7.39
CA TYR A 96 12.69 17.04 -6.45
C TYR A 96 13.98 16.66 -7.16
N GLU A 97 14.48 17.59 -7.94
CA GLU A 97 15.91 17.64 -8.19
C GLU A 97 16.58 17.86 -6.83
N VAL A 98 17.08 16.80 -6.23
CA VAL A 98 18.11 16.91 -5.19
C VAL A 98 19.34 17.46 -5.90
N LYS A 99 19.41 18.78 -5.99
CA LYS A 99 20.62 19.51 -6.34
C LYS A 99 21.57 19.38 -5.15
N ASP A 100 22.17 18.27 -4.97
CA ASP A 100 23.56 18.11 -4.52
C ASP A 100 23.91 16.62 -4.37
N ARG A 101 25.03 16.27 -4.98
CA ARG A 101 25.69 14.95 -4.94
C ARG A 101 25.10 13.80 -5.73
N GLY A 102 24.83 13.94 -7.03
CA GLY A 102 25.10 12.86 -8.00
C GLY A 102 24.43 11.50 -7.84
N THR A 103 23.68 11.25 -6.77
CA THR A 103 22.95 10.01 -6.55
C THR A 103 21.46 10.27 -6.70
N VAL A 104 21.01 10.28 -7.94
CA VAL A 104 19.58 10.19 -8.22
C VAL A 104 19.14 8.81 -7.74
N LEU A 105 18.27 8.77 -6.73
CA LEU A 105 17.67 7.52 -6.27
C LEU A 105 16.82 6.95 -7.42
N ASP A 106 17.25 5.85 -8.00
CA ASP A 106 16.51 5.19 -9.07
C ASP A 106 15.31 4.43 -8.46
N LEU A 107 14.17 5.12 -8.35
CA LEU A 107 12.94 4.54 -7.83
C LEU A 107 12.33 3.46 -8.75
N ASP A 108 12.83 3.30 -9.98
CA ASP A 108 12.49 2.17 -10.85
C ASP A 108 13.20 0.87 -10.42
N GLY A 109 14.22 0.99 -9.58
CA GLY A 109 14.95 -0.13 -9.00
C GLY A 109 14.16 -0.90 -7.95
N ARG A 110 14.84 -1.84 -7.31
CA ARG A 110 14.27 -2.66 -6.24
C ARG A 110 14.15 -1.86 -4.95
N ILE A 111 12.93 -1.73 -4.41
CA ILE A 111 12.65 -1.14 -3.09
C ILE A 111 12.18 -2.25 -2.15
N GLU A 112 12.71 -2.30 -0.93
CA GLU A 112 12.27 -3.23 0.11
C GLU A 112 11.69 -2.46 1.29
N ALA A 113 10.48 -2.84 1.74
CA ALA A 113 9.91 -2.28 2.96
C ALA A 113 9.72 -3.36 4.04
N TYR A 114 9.92 -2.95 5.29
CA TYR A 114 9.99 -3.83 6.45
C TYR A 114 9.06 -3.36 7.57
N ASP A 115 8.34 -4.32 8.15
CA ASP A 115 7.46 -4.11 9.30
C ASP A 115 7.67 -5.24 10.32
N ILE A 116 7.58 -4.90 11.61
CA ILE A 116 7.55 -5.87 12.71
C ILE A 116 6.15 -5.90 13.31
N SER A 117 5.56 -7.08 13.27
CA SER A 117 4.24 -7.33 13.83
C SER A 117 4.33 -8.31 14.99
N ASN A 118 3.77 -7.96 16.13
CA ASN A 118 3.69 -8.81 17.31
C ASN A 118 2.34 -9.51 17.35
N ILE A 119 2.31 -10.84 17.21
CA ILE A 119 1.10 -11.64 17.32
C ILE A 119 0.96 -12.10 18.77
N SER A 120 0.04 -11.47 19.50
CA SER A 120 -0.46 -11.92 20.84
C SER A 120 0.63 -12.36 21.84
N GLY A 121 1.68 -11.59 22.01
CA GLY A 121 2.65 -11.75 23.11
C GLY A 121 3.64 -12.90 23.03
N THR A 122 3.56 -13.79 22.04
CA THR A 122 4.41 -15.01 22.01
C THR A 122 5.30 -15.16 20.78
N SER A 123 5.06 -14.44 19.70
CA SER A 123 5.87 -14.57 18.49
C SER A 123 5.86 -13.29 17.67
N SER A 124 7.00 -12.64 17.58
CA SER A 124 7.20 -11.51 16.66
C SER A 124 7.53 -12.03 15.26
N VAL A 125 6.98 -11.38 14.25
CA VAL A 125 7.22 -11.69 12.84
C VAL A 125 7.62 -10.42 12.12
N GLY A 126 8.77 -10.45 11.45
CA GLY A 126 9.15 -9.43 10.50
C GLY A 126 8.61 -9.76 9.11
N SER A 127 8.04 -8.80 8.44
CA SER A 127 7.63 -8.89 7.05
C SER A 127 8.53 -8.03 6.15
N MET A 128 8.82 -8.54 4.96
CA MET A 128 9.52 -7.84 3.90
C MET A 128 8.64 -7.85 2.66
N VAL A 129 8.29 -6.68 2.18
CA VAL A 129 7.63 -6.49 0.91
C VAL A 129 8.61 -5.90 -0.10
N VAL A 130 8.41 -6.20 -1.37
CA VAL A 130 9.33 -5.82 -2.45
C VAL A 130 8.55 -5.17 -3.57
N PHE A 131 9.07 -4.04 -4.03
CA PHE A 131 8.62 -3.37 -5.24
C PHE A 131 9.76 -3.36 -6.26
N GLU A 132 9.44 -3.56 -7.52
CA GLU A 132 10.35 -3.45 -8.67
C GLU A 132 9.59 -2.75 -9.78
N HIS A 133 10.22 -1.76 -10.41
CA HIS A 133 9.56 -0.93 -11.44
C HIS A 133 8.24 -0.29 -10.95
N GLY A 134 8.21 0.15 -9.68
CA GLY A 134 7.02 0.72 -9.06
C GLY A 134 5.88 -0.29 -8.80
N ILE A 135 6.06 -1.58 -9.09
CA ILE A 135 5.03 -2.63 -9.01
C ILE A 135 5.35 -3.62 -7.88
N PRO A 136 4.35 -4.06 -7.08
CA PRO A 136 4.54 -5.07 -6.04
C PRO A 136 5.03 -6.41 -6.58
N ALA A 137 6.26 -6.81 -6.26
CA ALA A 137 6.85 -8.11 -6.62
C ALA A 137 6.49 -9.19 -5.58
N LYS A 138 5.22 -9.58 -5.51
CA LYS A 138 4.68 -10.47 -4.45
C LYS A 138 5.43 -11.80 -4.30
N ALA A 139 5.98 -12.37 -5.36
CA ALA A 139 6.78 -13.60 -5.31
C ALA A 139 8.08 -13.44 -4.48
N LYS A 140 8.53 -12.20 -4.30
CA LYS A 140 9.74 -11.84 -3.54
C LYS A 140 9.47 -11.43 -2.09
N TYR A 141 8.21 -11.38 -1.66
CA TYR A 141 7.83 -11.11 -0.26
C TYR A 141 8.36 -12.21 0.66
N ARG A 142 8.80 -11.83 1.85
CA ARG A 142 9.33 -12.78 2.84
C ARG A 142 8.79 -12.47 4.23
N LYS A 143 8.64 -13.53 5.03
CA LYS A 143 8.33 -13.45 6.46
C LYS A 143 9.51 -14.02 7.25
N PHE A 144 9.88 -13.33 8.29
CA PHE A 144 10.95 -13.70 9.21
C PHE A 144 10.35 -13.95 10.59
N LYS A 145 10.25 -15.22 10.99
CA LYS A 145 9.93 -15.54 12.38
C LYS A 145 11.12 -15.11 13.23
N ILE A 146 10.89 -14.25 14.23
CA ILE A 146 11.91 -13.81 15.19
C ILE A 146 12.25 -14.96 16.12
N LYS A 147 13.54 -15.15 16.40
CA LYS A 147 14.05 -16.32 17.13
C LYS A 147 14.89 -15.96 18.34
N THR A 148 15.56 -14.82 18.32
CA THR A 148 16.59 -14.46 19.30
C THR A 148 16.17 -13.31 20.22
N VAL A 149 14.98 -12.75 19.99
CA VAL A 149 14.46 -11.61 20.74
C VAL A 149 13.23 -12.04 21.50
N ASP A 150 13.29 -11.95 22.83
CA ASP A 150 12.18 -12.25 23.71
C ASP A 150 11.34 -10.99 23.98
N GLY A 151 10.03 -11.15 24.00
CA GLY A 151 9.08 -10.06 24.30
C GLY A 151 8.87 -9.06 23.16
N ALA A 152 8.23 -7.94 23.48
CA ALA A 152 7.88 -6.88 22.53
C ALA A 152 9.05 -5.90 22.35
N ASN A 153 10.08 -6.33 21.64
CA ASN A 153 11.24 -5.51 21.30
C ASN A 153 11.37 -5.35 19.78
N ASP A 154 10.68 -4.35 19.25
CA ASP A 154 10.63 -4.10 17.79
C ASP A 154 12.01 -3.72 17.22
N VAL A 155 12.84 -3.03 17.99
CA VAL A 155 14.19 -2.62 17.56
C VAL A 155 15.11 -3.84 17.43
N GLY A 156 15.13 -4.72 18.42
CA GLY A 156 15.90 -5.97 18.35
C GLY A 156 15.37 -6.93 17.29
N SER A 157 14.05 -7.00 17.13
CA SER A 157 13.42 -7.80 16.09
C SER A 157 13.77 -7.32 14.69
N MET A 158 13.79 -5.99 14.47
CA MET A 158 14.20 -5.40 13.20
C MET A 158 15.68 -5.69 12.91
N GLU A 159 16.53 -5.60 13.93
CA GLU A 159 17.95 -5.99 13.79
C GLU A 159 18.12 -7.45 13.34
N GLU A 160 17.41 -8.39 13.97
CA GLU A 160 17.47 -9.80 13.59
C GLU A 160 17.06 -9.98 12.12
N VAL A 161 15.98 -9.34 11.70
CA VAL A 161 15.50 -9.39 10.31
C VAL A 161 16.57 -8.89 9.36
N MET A 162 17.15 -7.71 9.63
CA MET A 162 18.17 -7.11 8.78
C MET A 162 19.42 -7.99 8.68
N ARG A 163 19.96 -8.45 9.79
CA ARG A 163 21.13 -9.34 9.79
C ARG A 163 20.87 -10.61 8.96
N ARG A 164 19.70 -11.21 9.08
CA ARG A 164 19.32 -12.41 8.31
C ARG A 164 19.14 -12.09 6.83
N ARG A 165 18.56 -10.96 6.48
CA ARG A 165 18.39 -10.49 5.10
C ARG A 165 19.74 -10.24 4.43
N LEU A 166 20.63 -9.53 5.10
CA LEU A 166 21.93 -9.16 4.55
C LEU A 166 22.88 -10.35 4.47
N LYS A 167 22.84 -11.28 5.42
CA LYS A 167 23.55 -12.57 5.30
C LYS A 167 23.09 -13.40 4.09
N ARG A 168 21.80 -13.28 3.69
CA ARG A 168 21.31 -13.91 2.46
C ARG A 168 21.91 -13.27 1.22
N TYR A 169 22.02 -11.95 1.19
CA TYR A 169 22.71 -11.25 0.12
C TYR A 169 24.18 -11.69 0.01
N GLN A 170 24.92 -11.67 1.12
CA GLN A 170 26.33 -12.08 1.11
C GLN A 170 26.52 -13.52 0.58
N LYS A 171 25.59 -14.43 0.90
CA LYS A 171 25.69 -15.82 0.46
C LYS A 171 25.14 -16.05 -0.96
N PHE A 172 24.13 -15.32 -1.37
CA PHE A 172 23.39 -15.52 -2.62
C PHE A 172 23.03 -14.17 -3.27
N PRO A 173 24.00 -13.37 -3.75
CA PRO A 173 23.74 -12.00 -4.21
C PRO A 173 22.76 -11.92 -5.38
N ASN A 174 22.80 -12.87 -6.31
CA ASN A 174 21.88 -12.89 -7.45
C ASN A 174 20.43 -13.21 -7.07
N ALA A 175 20.23 -14.07 -6.05
CA ALA A 175 18.89 -14.42 -5.58
C ALA A 175 18.33 -13.42 -4.57
N TRP A 176 19.21 -12.69 -3.89
CA TRP A 176 18.89 -11.70 -2.85
C TRP A 176 19.61 -10.38 -3.11
N PRO A 177 19.43 -9.74 -4.29
CA PRO A 177 20.14 -8.49 -4.60
C PRO A 177 19.80 -7.39 -3.57
N LEU A 178 20.71 -6.43 -3.41
CA LEU A 178 20.44 -5.26 -2.57
C LEU A 178 19.37 -4.38 -3.22
N PRO A 179 18.52 -3.76 -2.42
CA PRO A 179 17.59 -2.75 -2.93
C PRO A 179 18.31 -1.41 -3.11
N VAL A 180 17.72 -0.53 -3.92
CA VAL A 180 18.14 0.87 -4.05
C VAL A 180 17.65 1.72 -2.88
N LEU A 181 16.62 1.23 -2.15
CA LEU A 181 16.07 1.90 -0.98
C LEU A 181 15.48 0.87 -0.02
N MET A 182 15.74 1.05 1.28
CA MET A 182 15.07 0.35 2.36
C MET A 182 14.09 1.28 3.08
N VAL A 183 12.85 0.85 3.21
CA VAL A 183 11.78 1.56 3.94
C VAL A 183 11.49 0.78 5.22
N ILE A 184 11.56 1.43 6.37
CA ILE A 184 11.33 0.84 7.68
C ILE A 184 10.03 1.40 8.27
N ASP A 185 9.02 0.54 8.50
CA ASP A 185 7.84 0.97 9.28
C ASP A 185 8.25 1.07 10.75
N GLY A 186 8.71 2.24 11.11
CA GLY A 186 9.23 2.51 12.44
C GLY A 186 9.88 3.88 12.57
N GLY A 187 10.07 4.27 13.82
CA GLY A 187 10.67 5.55 14.16
C GLY A 187 12.20 5.52 14.17
N LYS A 188 12.77 6.63 14.63
CA LYS A 188 14.21 6.85 14.71
C LYS A 188 15.02 5.70 15.37
N PRO A 189 14.54 5.03 16.45
CA PRO A 189 15.30 3.93 17.05
C PRO A 189 15.48 2.73 16.10
N GLN A 190 14.43 2.36 15.34
CA GLN A 190 14.51 1.28 14.36
C GLN A 190 15.44 1.65 13.20
N VAL A 191 15.32 2.87 12.65
CA VAL A 191 16.17 3.37 11.57
C VAL A 191 17.63 3.36 11.98
N ASN A 192 17.98 3.94 13.15
CA ASN A 192 19.35 3.98 13.65
C ASN A 192 19.93 2.55 13.84
N ARG A 193 19.08 1.61 14.31
CA ARG A 193 19.56 0.23 14.48
C ARG A 193 19.82 -0.47 13.16
N VAL A 194 18.97 -0.23 12.16
CA VAL A 194 19.18 -0.76 10.79
C VAL A 194 20.45 -0.16 10.19
N GLN A 195 20.67 1.15 10.33
CA GLN A 195 21.89 1.81 9.86
C GLN A 195 23.14 1.18 10.50
N ALA A 196 23.15 1.01 11.82
CA ALA A 196 24.27 0.37 12.49
C ALA A 196 24.58 -1.04 11.96
N VAL A 197 23.55 -1.83 11.61
CA VAL A 197 23.73 -3.16 11.03
C VAL A 197 24.32 -3.08 9.61
N LEU A 198 23.90 -2.10 8.80
CA LEU A 198 24.47 -1.87 7.47
C LEU A 198 25.94 -1.49 7.57
N ASP A 199 26.27 -0.55 8.47
CA ASP A 199 27.64 -0.09 8.68
C ASP A 199 28.55 -1.23 9.15
N GLU A 200 28.11 -2.04 10.13
CA GLU A 200 28.83 -3.23 10.61
C GLU A 200 29.09 -4.28 9.50
N MET A 201 28.20 -4.36 8.52
CA MET A 201 28.32 -5.31 7.41
C MET A 201 28.98 -4.71 6.16
N GLY A 202 29.38 -3.44 6.20
CA GLY A 202 30.01 -2.73 5.08
C GLY A 202 29.08 -2.58 3.87
N ILE A 203 27.78 -2.37 4.10
CA ILE A 203 26.76 -2.28 3.06
C ILE A 203 26.21 -0.86 3.05
N ASP A 204 26.26 -0.21 1.90
CA ASP A 204 25.72 1.13 1.67
C ASP A 204 24.40 1.04 0.90
N VAL A 205 23.28 1.28 1.61
CA VAL A 205 21.92 1.32 1.06
C VAL A 205 21.14 2.41 1.80
N PRO A 206 20.52 3.36 1.09
CA PRO A 206 19.70 4.39 1.69
C PRO A 206 18.53 3.82 2.49
N ILE A 207 18.25 4.42 3.65
CA ILE A 207 17.17 4.02 4.55
C ILE A 207 16.22 5.19 4.78
N VAL A 208 14.92 4.90 4.76
CA VAL A 208 13.84 5.83 5.16
C VAL A 208 12.95 5.16 6.20
N GLY A 209 12.74 5.82 7.33
CA GLY A 209 11.75 5.41 8.32
C GLY A 209 10.39 6.07 8.10
N LEU A 210 9.32 5.32 8.27
CA LEU A 210 7.95 5.82 8.32
C LEU A 210 7.46 5.77 9.77
N ALA A 211 7.50 6.90 10.46
CA ALA A 211 7.01 7.00 11.83
C ALA A 211 5.58 7.51 11.85
N LYS A 212 4.70 6.81 12.56
CA LYS A 212 3.32 7.25 12.79
C LYS A 212 3.32 8.55 13.59
N GLY A 213 2.68 9.59 13.04
CA GLY A 213 2.54 10.87 13.72
C GLY A 213 1.69 10.75 15.00
N LEU A 214 1.86 11.68 15.95
CA LEU A 214 1.14 11.71 17.23
C LEU A 214 -0.39 11.65 17.06
N ASP A 215 -0.92 12.20 15.98
CA ASP A 215 -2.36 12.26 15.69
C ASP A 215 -2.85 11.14 14.77
N ARG A 216 -2.00 10.15 14.39
CA ARG A 216 -2.31 9.07 13.42
C ARG A 216 -2.88 9.55 12.07
N LYS A 217 -2.79 10.84 11.77
CA LYS A 217 -3.32 11.45 10.53
C LYS A 217 -2.25 11.76 9.50
N GLN A 218 -0.97 11.77 9.89
CA GLN A 218 0.14 12.02 8.99
C GLN A 218 1.33 11.17 9.41
N ASP A 219 1.86 10.38 8.50
CA ASP A 219 3.11 9.66 8.68
C ASP A 219 4.27 10.64 8.49
N ARG A 220 5.32 10.50 9.32
CA ARG A 220 6.53 11.31 9.22
C ARG A 220 7.64 10.46 8.64
N MET A 221 8.29 10.97 7.61
CA MET A 221 9.53 10.38 7.12
C MET A 221 10.68 10.71 8.07
N VAL A 222 11.44 9.70 8.46
CA VAL A 222 12.62 9.80 9.32
C VAL A 222 13.83 9.42 8.49
N PHE A 223 14.76 10.35 8.35
CA PHE A 223 16.05 10.14 7.66
C PHE A 223 17.17 10.20 8.71
N ASP A 224 18.25 9.50 8.49
CA ASP A 224 19.47 9.78 9.20
C ASP A 224 20.09 11.07 8.62
N ARG A 225 20.27 12.09 9.50
CA ARG A 225 20.80 13.39 9.08
C ARG A 225 22.29 13.37 8.74
N SER A 226 23.00 12.27 8.99
CA SER A 226 24.42 12.14 8.67
C SER A 226 24.67 12.11 7.15
N ASP A 227 23.67 11.65 6.35
CA ASP A 227 23.74 11.62 4.89
C ASP A 227 23.28 12.92 4.21
N LEU A 228 22.63 13.81 4.97
CA LEU A 228 22.25 15.16 4.56
C LEU A 228 23.28 16.17 5.08
N ARG A 229 24.54 16.06 4.64
CA ARG A 229 25.47 17.21 4.79
C ARG A 229 25.03 18.28 3.81
N MET A 230 24.40 19.33 4.38
CA MET A 230 24.22 20.62 3.70
C MET A 230 25.57 21.26 3.34
#